data_d9c8fbf95568d2c3fce6e9db18e7a17a
#
_entry.id   d9c8fbf95568d2c3fce6e9db18e7a17a
#
_cell.length_a   1.000
_cell.length_b   1.000
_cell.length_c   1.000
_cell.angle_alpha   90.00
_cell.angle_beta   90.00
_cell.angle_gamma   90.00
#
_symmetry.space_group_name_H-M   'P 1'
#
loop_
_entity.id
_entity.type
_entity.pdbx_description
1 polymer ?
#
loop_
_entity_poly.entity_id
_entity_poly.type
_entity_poly.pdbx_seq_one_letter_code
_entity_poly.pdbx_strand_id
1 'polypeptide(L)' 'MAKWKCKLCGYVYDEDEGLPDRGIDAGTPFSEHSDAFKCPKCGVSKKMFKEVE' A
#
# COMPACT_ATOMS: atom_id res chain seq x y z
N MET A 1 2.40 -1.57 13.22
CA MET A 1 2.51 -2.16 11.88
C MET A 1 3.15 -1.17 10.94
N ALA A 2 3.67 -1.65 9.83
CA ALA A 2 4.41 -0.80 8.92
C ALA A 2 3.50 0.10 8.09
N LYS A 3 4.03 1.23 7.71
CA LYS A 3 3.35 2.15 6.79
C LYS A 3 4.21 2.32 5.56
N TRP A 4 3.54 2.39 4.42
CA TRP A 4 4.21 2.46 3.13
C TRP A 4 3.72 3.68 2.37
N LYS A 5 4.66 4.49 1.89
CA LYS A 5 4.32 5.74 1.22
C LYS A 5 4.63 5.65 -0.26
N CYS A 6 3.67 6.09 -1.06
CA CYS A 6 3.86 6.19 -2.51
C CYS A 6 4.79 7.37 -2.80
N LYS A 7 5.85 7.11 -3.54
CA LYS A 7 6.85 8.15 -3.84
C LYS A 7 6.32 9.22 -4.78
N LEU A 8 5.27 8.89 -5.53
CA LEU A 8 4.78 9.79 -6.56
C LEU A 8 3.70 10.74 -6.03
N CYS A 9 2.68 10.20 -5.38
CA CYS A 9 1.54 11.02 -4.95
C CYS A 9 1.50 11.25 -3.45
N GLY A 10 2.35 10.58 -2.68
CA GLY A 10 2.38 10.77 -1.24
C GLY A 10 1.33 9.98 -0.47
N TYR A 11 0.60 9.10 -1.13
CA TYR A 11 -0.37 8.27 -0.45
C TYR A 11 0.32 7.35 0.55
N VAL A 12 -0.26 7.24 1.76
CA VAL A 12 0.28 6.37 2.79
C VAL A 12 -0.64 5.18 2.97
N TYR A 13 -0.09 3.98 2.79
CA TYR A 13 -0.80 2.74 3.05
C TYR A 13 -0.43 2.26 4.45
N ASP A 14 -1.43 2.12 5.30
CA ASP A 14 -1.25 1.65 6.67
C ASP A 14 -1.68 0.19 6.74
N GLU A 15 -0.74 -0.69 7.10
CA GLU A 15 -1.05 -2.12 7.17
C GLU A 15 -2.11 -2.42 8.22
N ASP A 16 -2.21 -1.60 9.26
CA ASP A 16 -3.24 -1.80 10.28
C ASP A 16 -4.64 -1.55 9.75
N GLU A 17 -4.77 -0.66 8.78
CA GLU A 17 -6.08 -0.31 8.25
C GLU A 17 -6.46 -1.07 7.01
N GLY A 18 -5.47 -1.48 6.23
CA GLY A 18 -5.72 -2.16 4.97
C GLY A 18 -6.38 -1.26 3.96
N LEU A 19 -6.98 -1.87 2.95
CA LEU A 19 -7.72 -1.17 1.90
C LEU A 19 -8.99 -1.96 1.60
N PRO A 20 -10.01 -1.84 2.47
CA PRO A 20 -11.24 -2.63 2.27
C PRO A 20 -11.92 -2.33 0.94
N ASP A 21 -11.78 -1.10 0.42
CA ASP A 21 -12.35 -0.75 -0.88
C ASP A 21 -11.69 -1.52 -2.02
N ARG A 22 -10.49 -2.05 -1.79
CA ARG A 22 -9.75 -2.84 -2.77
C ARG A 22 -9.69 -4.31 -2.39
N GLY A 23 -10.48 -4.73 -1.40
CA GLY A 23 -10.51 -6.10 -0.97
C GLY A 23 -9.32 -6.53 -0.13
N ILE A 24 -8.62 -5.58 0.46
CA ILE A 24 -7.45 -5.87 1.29
C ILE A 24 -7.82 -5.70 2.75
N ASP A 25 -7.74 -6.80 3.50
CA ASP A 25 -8.13 -6.80 4.90
C ASP A 25 -7.14 -6.03 5.76
N ALA A 26 -7.64 -5.47 6.85
CA ALA A 26 -6.79 -4.83 7.85
C ALA A 26 -5.80 -5.85 8.40
N GLY A 27 -4.58 -5.40 8.64
CA GLY A 27 -3.55 -6.28 9.19
C GLY A 27 -2.80 -7.10 8.14
N THR A 28 -3.06 -6.89 6.85
CA THR A 28 -2.38 -7.61 5.80
C THR A 28 -0.99 -6.98 5.56
N PRO A 29 0.09 -7.74 5.70
CA PRO A 29 1.42 -7.19 5.44
C PRO A 29 1.57 -6.77 3.98
N PHE A 30 2.28 -5.66 3.77
CA PHE A 30 2.48 -5.15 2.42
C PHE A 30 3.20 -6.16 1.53
N SER A 31 4.10 -6.94 2.11
CA SER A 31 4.86 -7.93 1.35
C SER A 31 3.98 -9.04 0.77
N GLU A 32 2.76 -9.22 1.28
CA GLU A 32 1.86 -10.24 0.76
C GLU A 32 1.09 -9.78 -0.47
N HIS A 33 1.18 -8.49 -0.80
CA HIS A 33 0.54 -8.01 -2.02
C HIS A 33 1.32 -8.50 -3.23
N SER A 34 0.61 -8.87 -4.26
CA SER A 34 1.23 -9.28 -5.51
C SER A 34 1.79 -8.05 -6.24
N ASP A 35 2.57 -8.31 -7.29
CA ASP A 35 3.08 -7.22 -8.12
C ASP A 35 1.98 -6.45 -8.83
N ALA A 36 0.78 -7.00 -8.84
CA ALA A 36 -0.38 -6.33 -9.44
C ALA A 36 -0.94 -5.21 -8.55
N PHE A 37 -0.49 -5.13 -7.30
CA PHE A 37 -0.93 -4.07 -6.41
C PHE A 37 -0.50 -2.71 -6.96
N LYS A 38 -1.42 -1.76 -6.94
CA LYS A 38 -1.17 -0.41 -7.43
C LYS A 38 -1.69 0.61 -6.44
N CYS A 39 -1.07 1.80 -6.48
CA CYS A 39 -1.53 2.91 -5.65
C CYS A 39 -2.98 3.26 -5.99
N PRO A 40 -3.87 3.32 -4.97
CA PRO A 40 -5.27 3.63 -5.24
C PRO A 40 -5.50 5.08 -5.67
N LYS A 41 -4.48 5.92 -5.53
CA LYS A 41 -4.60 7.33 -5.91
C LYS A 41 -4.01 7.62 -7.28
N CYS A 42 -2.77 7.20 -7.52
CA CYS A 42 -2.10 7.55 -8.78
C CYS A 42 -1.86 6.36 -9.70
N GLY A 43 -2.09 5.15 -9.22
CA GLY A 43 -2.01 3.97 -10.06
C GLY A 43 -0.62 3.46 -10.35
N VAL A 44 0.41 3.97 -9.67
CA VAL A 44 1.76 3.47 -9.89
C VAL A 44 1.92 2.09 -9.27
N SER A 45 2.95 1.37 -9.69
CA SER A 45 3.17 0.02 -9.24
C SER A 45 3.62 -0.04 -7.78
N LYS A 46 3.53 -1.23 -7.21
CA LYS A 46 3.97 -1.50 -5.86
C LYS A 46 5.41 -1.06 -5.60
N LYS A 47 6.24 -1.09 -6.61
CA LYS A 47 7.65 -0.74 -6.49
C LYS A 47 7.86 0.72 -6.11
N MET A 48 6.87 1.56 -6.35
CA MET A 48 6.98 2.98 -6.01
C MET A 48 6.69 3.27 -4.54
N PHE A 49 6.34 2.25 -3.78
CA PHE A 49 6.09 2.42 -2.35
C PHE A 49 7.37 2.20 -1.56
N LYS A 50 7.53 3.00 -0.51
CA LYS A 50 8.67 2.91 0.39
C LYS A 50 8.17 2.81 1.82
N GLU A 51 8.75 1.91 2.58
CA GLU A 51 8.40 1.76 3.99
C GLU A 51 8.86 2.99 4.76
N VAL A 52 7.94 3.61 5.51
CA VAL A 52 8.24 4.83 6.25
C VAL A 52 8.06 4.66 7.76
N GLU A 53 7.62 3.46 8.19
CA GLU A 53 7.46 3.23 9.63
C GLU A 53 7.51 1.77 10.02
#